data_becc0d71683122c8e1de22c79b29afc9
#
_entry.id   becc0d71683122c8e1de22c79b29afc9
#
_cell.length_a   1.000
_cell.length_b   1.000
_cell.length_c   1.000
_cell.angle_alpha   90.00
_cell.angle_beta   90.00
_cell.angle_gamma   90.00
#
_symmetry.space_group_name_H-M   'P 1'
#
loop_
_entity.id
_entity.type
_entity.pdbx_description
1 polymer ?
#
loop_
_entity_poly.entity_id
_entity_poly.type
_entity_poly.pdbx_seq_one_letter_code
_entity_poly.pdbx_strand_id
1 'polypeptide(L)'
;MEAGGRVPWVKYGSVVSLFVVVLALWFRSPQNAVLDDRLDTVLSSLLRAERKVGMNNVARPRVAIGFGGCVDLIVDGVSLLNKTGIQPTDQPLHHDYLENVEQLAQSFAYFFAPGAAAERFMLNETLFSELVEGARDLPGNRWSVGGNAPVMASRMATEGCDVLLGGTFSTDFTDVLSQHITVAGKVIDEPDIHLILEYPSGARWGRYTSRRANRYIIHSDANNPYLSSMEEFAQKLINFKPDLLVVGGLQMMDNFPFRSGEREALLSRLGHLLSSSSPQIGIHFEMASFVEESIMEDLLHYVIPHADSLGMNEQELPNLLSSLKGSNITVLSDPNPRVATVLDQMREVYRILNQRDKEASAESRANGARATGKPLTRLHVHTLAFQAMIVTRGSKWKNTMSATAKASLTANRHVCGSNDIDPSKARLIMDDSFSVSRQEGSQRIPLQETRPVSCWSEEDYEICVAPVLVCTEVYQTAGGGDNVSAAGLVLQI
;
A
#
# COMPACT_ATOMS: atom_id res chain seq x y z
N MET A 1 66.01 -50.30 10.11
CA MET A 1 64.62 -50.27 9.58
C MET A 1 63.87 -49.27 10.42
N GLU A 2 63.80 -48.03 9.93
CA GLU A 2 63.13 -46.92 10.61
C GLU A 2 61.66 -46.92 10.24
N ALA A 3 60.79 -46.99 11.23
CA ALA A 3 59.34 -46.82 11.06
C ALA A 3 59.03 -45.31 11.27
N GLY A 4 58.90 -44.59 10.15
CA GLY A 4 58.49 -43.18 10.14
C GLY A 4 57.02 -43.02 10.61
N GLY A 5 56.85 -42.47 11.80
CA GLY A 5 55.55 -42.06 12.33
C GLY A 5 54.96 -40.90 11.53
N ARG A 6 53.94 -41.11 10.75
CA ARG A 6 53.13 -40.05 10.16
C ARG A 6 52.31 -39.37 11.27
N VAL A 7 52.73 -38.14 11.63
CA VAL A 7 51.97 -37.26 12.53
C VAL A 7 50.64 -36.91 11.87
N PRO A 8 49.52 -37.10 12.54
CA PRO A 8 48.22 -36.95 11.92
C PRO A 8 47.78 -35.46 11.84
N TRP A 9 48.27 -34.74 10.83
CA TRP A 9 47.85 -33.37 10.50
C TRP A 9 46.33 -33.19 10.40
N VAL A 10 45.60 -34.27 10.05
CA VAL A 10 44.13 -34.29 9.97
C VAL A 10 43.49 -34.00 11.34
N LYS A 11 44.04 -34.43 12.46
CA LYS A 11 43.49 -34.19 13.79
C LYS A 11 43.63 -32.73 14.24
N TYR A 12 44.70 -32.06 13.85
CA TYR A 12 44.89 -30.63 14.15
C TYR A 12 43.97 -29.74 13.31
N GLY A 13 43.76 -30.07 12.04
CA GLY A 13 42.84 -29.35 11.18
C GLY A 13 41.40 -29.39 11.70
N SER A 14 40.95 -30.54 12.19
CA SER A 14 39.59 -30.71 12.76
C SER A 14 39.42 -29.92 14.06
N VAL A 15 40.42 -29.88 14.93
CA VAL A 15 40.37 -29.11 16.18
C VAL A 15 40.37 -27.60 15.91
N VAL A 16 41.19 -27.13 14.96
CA VAL A 16 41.22 -25.73 14.55
C VAL A 16 39.90 -25.32 13.92
N SER A 17 39.30 -26.16 13.06
CA SER A 17 37.99 -25.91 12.47
C SER A 17 36.87 -25.83 13.51
N LEU A 18 36.88 -26.75 14.48
CA LEU A 18 35.94 -26.76 15.60
C LEU A 18 36.09 -25.49 16.46
N PHE A 19 37.33 -25.08 16.74
CA PHE A 19 37.63 -23.87 17.52
C PHE A 19 37.17 -22.62 16.79
N VAL A 20 37.38 -22.52 15.48
CA VAL A 20 36.86 -21.41 14.64
C VAL A 20 35.35 -21.36 14.63
N VAL A 21 34.69 -22.53 14.52
CA VAL A 21 33.23 -22.62 14.60
C VAL A 21 32.68 -22.19 15.98
N VAL A 22 33.33 -22.65 17.06
CA VAL A 22 32.95 -22.25 18.42
C VAL A 22 33.20 -20.76 18.68
N LEU A 23 34.31 -20.21 18.19
CA LEU A 23 34.55 -18.77 18.23
C LEU A 23 33.51 -17.99 17.41
N ALA A 24 33.19 -18.44 16.19
CA ALA A 24 32.18 -17.81 15.36
C ALA A 24 30.80 -17.82 16.00
N LEU A 25 30.43 -18.93 16.65
CA LEU A 25 29.17 -19.04 17.41
C LEU A 25 29.20 -18.13 18.65
N TRP A 26 30.33 -18.05 19.34
CA TRP A 26 30.46 -17.19 20.52
C TRP A 26 30.42 -15.70 20.18
N PHE A 27 31.05 -15.27 19.10
CA PHE A 27 30.94 -13.89 18.61
C PHE A 27 29.59 -13.57 18.00
N ARG A 28 28.89 -14.55 17.45
CA ARG A 28 27.54 -14.37 16.88
C ARG A 28 26.47 -14.18 17.96
N SER A 29 26.60 -14.85 19.10
CA SER A 29 25.63 -14.78 20.21
C SER A 29 25.45 -13.36 20.79
N PRO A 30 26.52 -12.59 21.10
CA PRO A 30 26.34 -11.23 21.61
C PRO A 30 25.84 -10.23 20.56
N GLN A 31 26.14 -10.44 19.27
CA GLN A 31 25.62 -9.57 18.21
C GLN A 31 24.11 -9.75 18.02
N ASN A 32 23.62 -10.98 18.08
CA ASN A 32 22.17 -11.23 18.02
C ASN A 32 21.46 -10.62 19.23
N ALA A 33 21.99 -10.76 20.44
CA ALA A 33 21.41 -10.16 21.64
C ALA A 33 21.32 -8.62 21.56
N VAL A 34 22.31 -7.96 20.99
CA VAL A 34 22.30 -6.50 20.78
C VAL A 34 21.25 -6.10 19.73
N LEU A 35 21.10 -6.90 18.65
CA LEU A 35 20.07 -6.65 17.63
C LEU A 35 18.66 -6.86 18.19
N ASP A 36 18.46 -7.90 18.98
CA ASP A 36 17.18 -8.20 19.63
C ASP A 36 16.78 -7.09 20.62
N ASP A 37 17.69 -6.62 21.48
CA ASP A 37 17.48 -5.51 22.41
C ASP A 37 17.14 -4.20 21.67
N ARG A 38 17.81 -3.96 20.55
CA ARG A 38 17.51 -2.83 19.66
C ARG A 38 16.09 -2.89 19.09
N LEU A 39 15.68 -4.04 18.57
CA LEU A 39 14.34 -4.24 18.02
C LEU A 39 13.27 -4.08 19.10
N ASP A 40 13.48 -4.63 20.30
CA ASP A 40 12.61 -4.47 21.45
C ASP A 40 12.47 -3.00 21.88
N THR A 41 13.57 -2.27 21.90
CA THR A 41 13.59 -0.84 22.24
C THR A 41 12.81 -0.03 21.21
N VAL A 42 13.02 -0.25 19.91
CA VAL A 42 12.30 0.42 18.83
C VAL A 42 10.81 0.08 18.89
N LEU A 43 10.45 -1.21 19.03
CA LEU A 43 9.06 -1.66 19.13
C LEU A 43 8.34 -1.00 20.32
N SER A 44 8.92 -1.09 21.52
CA SER A 44 8.32 -0.51 22.72
C SER A 44 8.14 1.01 22.61
N SER A 45 9.03 1.67 21.87
CA SER A 45 8.99 3.12 21.64
C SER A 45 7.96 3.52 20.60
N LEU A 46 7.79 2.72 19.51
CA LEU A 46 6.71 2.89 18.53
C LEU A 46 5.34 2.67 19.19
N LEU A 47 5.20 1.63 20.02
CA LEU A 47 3.96 1.37 20.77
C LEU A 47 3.62 2.50 21.74
N ARG A 48 4.61 3.13 22.37
CA ARG A 48 4.40 4.33 23.21
C ARG A 48 3.96 5.53 22.38
N ALA A 49 4.54 5.71 21.18
CA ALA A 49 4.17 6.80 20.29
C ALA A 49 2.74 6.63 19.77
N GLU A 50 2.34 5.41 19.40
CA GLU A 50 0.98 5.07 19.01
C GLU A 50 -0.03 5.38 20.12
N ARG A 51 0.26 5.01 21.36
CA ARG A 51 -0.63 5.18 22.54
C ARG A 51 -0.69 6.61 23.08
N LYS A 52 0.16 7.51 22.64
CA LYS A 52 0.25 8.89 23.15
C LYS A 52 -1.04 9.68 22.92
N VAL A 53 -1.86 9.25 21.98
CA VAL A 53 -3.23 9.73 21.80
C VAL A 53 -4.15 8.92 22.69
N GLY A 54 -4.47 9.44 23.87
CA GLY A 54 -5.47 8.81 24.74
C GLY A 54 -6.83 8.79 24.04
N MET A 55 -7.44 7.61 23.93
CA MET A 55 -8.86 7.50 23.63
C MET A 55 -9.64 7.99 24.85
N ASN A 56 -9.79 9.31 24.99
CA ASN A 56 -10.84 9.85 25.84
C ASN A 56 -12.18 9.42 25.21
N ASN A 57 -13.21 9.15 26.03
CA ASN A 57 -14.57 8.73 25.66
C ASN A 57 -15.25 9.67 24.64
N VAL A 58 -14.71 9.74 23.45
CA VAL A 58 -15.23 10.51 22.32
C VAL A 58 -16.12 9.57 21.52
N ALA A 59 -17.20 10.09 20.95
CA ALA A 59 -18.04 9.36 20.00
C ALA A 59 -17.15 8.73 18.91
N ARG A 60 -17.51 7.51 18.46
CA ARG A 60 -16.77 6.84 17.39
C ARG A 60 -16.68 7.74 16.17
N PRO A 61 -15.49 7.96 15.57
CA PRO A 61 -15.37 8.71 14.33
C PRO A 61 -16.17 8.04 13.23
N ARG A 62 -16.80 8.83 12.37
CA ARG A 62 -17.59 8.33 11.24
C ARG A 62 -16.81 8.52 9.95
N VAL A 63 -16.58 7.42 9.24
CA VAL A 63 -15.80 7.43 8.01
C VAL A 63 -16.65 6.87 6.86
N ALA A 64 -16.75 7.60 5.76
CA ALA A 64 -17.38 7.11 4.54
C ALA A 64 -16.26 6.71 3.57
N ILE A 65 -16.34 5.51 2.99
CA ILE A 65 -15.31 4.94 2.13
C ILE A 65 -15.96 4.36 0.87
N GLY A 66 -15.49 4.73 -0.29
CA GLY A 66 -15.81 4.17 -1.61
C GLY A 66 -14.54 4.20 -2.47
N PHE A 67 -14.37 3.42 -3.44
CA PHE A 67 -15.17 2.39 -4.05
C PHE A 67 -14.29 1.15 -4.29
N GLY A 68 -14.71 0.24 -5.17
CA GLY A 68 -13.92 -0.93 -5.52
C GLY A 68 -13.88 -1.98 -4.42
N GLY A 69 -14.79 -2.93 -4.48
CA GLY A 69 -14.84 -4.08 -3.60
C GLY A 69 -14.93 -5.37 -4.39
N CYS A 70 -14.16 -6.36 -3.98
CA CYS A 70 -14.08 -7.66 -4.64
C CYS A 70 -13.90 -8.77 -3.62
N VAL A 71 -13.91 -9.98 -4.11
CA VAL A 71 -13.51 -11.16 -3.33
C VAL A 71 -12.10 -11.55 -3.79
N ASP A 72 -11.15 -11.54 -2.87
CA ASP A 72 -9.79 -11.98 -3.13
C ASP A 72 -9.70 -13.50 -3.03
N LEU A 73 -9.24 -14.15 -4.10
CA LEU A 73 -8.81 -15.54 -4.11
C LEU A 73 -7.28 -15.58 -4.12
N ILE A 74 -6.70 -15.88 -2.97
CA ILE A 74 -5.25 -15.85 -2.75
C ILE A 74 -4.69 -17.24 -2.86
N VAL A 75 -3.68 -17.44 -3.71
CA VAL A 75 -3.02 -18.71 -3.96
C VAL A 75 -1.50 -18.54 -4.11
N ASP A 76 -0.75 -19.64 -3.95
CA ASP A 76 0.65 -19.66 -4.38
C ASP A 76 0.70 -19.56 -5.92
N GLY A 77 1.27 -18.47 -6.42
CA GLY A 77 1.26 -18.14 -7.84
C GLY A 77 2.03 -19.15 -8.69
N VAL A 78 3.17 -19.66 -8.20
CA VAL A 78 3.97 -20.65 -8.93
C VAL A 78 3.23 -21.97 -9.01
N SER A 79 2.56 -22.37 -7.94
CA SER A 79 1.75 -23.60 -7.91
C SER A 79 0.57 -23.54 -8.89
N LEU A 80 -0.11 -22.37 -8.97
CA LEU A 80 -1.20 -22.18 -9.93
C LEU A 80 -0.71 -22.28 -11.37
N LEU A 81 0.33 -21.53 -11.73
CA LEU A 81 0.88 -21.56 -13.10
C LEU A 81 1.34 -22.97 -13.51
N ASN A 82 1.99 -23.69 -12.61
CA ASN A 82 2.38 -25.08 -12.85
C ASN A 82 1.18 -26.00 -13.03
N LYS A 83 0.13 -25.85 -12.19
CA LYS A 83 -1.10 -26.67 -12.28
C LYS A 83 -1.85 -26.43 -13.59
N THR A 84 -1.92 -25.18 -14.03
CA THR A 84 -2.59 -24.79 -15.29
C THR A 84 -1.72 -25.01 -16.54
N GLY A 85 -0.49 -25.53 -16.36
CA GLY A 85 0.43 -25.84 -17.47
C GLY A 85 1.11 -24.61 -18.08
N ILE A 86 1.02 -23.45 -17.43
CA ILE A 86 1.64 -22.21 -17.91
C ILE A 86 3.14 -22.24 -17.63
N GLN A 87 3.93 -22.29 -18.70
CA GLN A 87 5.37 -22.44 -18.62
C GLN A 87 6.09 -21.09 -18.52
N PRO A 88 7.25 -21.05 -17.84
CA PRO A 88 8.10 -19.85 -17.82
C PRO A 88 8.54 -19.45 -19.23
N THR A 89 8.48 -18.17 -19.53
CA THR A 89 8.96 -17.61 -20.80
C THR A 89 10.44 -17.24 -20.74
N ASP A 90 11.12 -17.23 -21.87
CA ASP A 90 12.48 -16.66 -21.98
C ASP A 90 12.51 -15.15 -22.24
N GLN A 91 11.35 -14.56 -22.53
CA GLN A 91 11.18 -13.15 -22.86
C GLN A 91 10.20 -12.48 -21.89
N PRO A 92 10.63 -12.09 -20.67
CA PRO A 92 9.77 -11.33 -19.78
C PRO A 92 9.48 -9.97 -20.40
N LEU A 93 8.19 -9.65 -20.50
CA LEU A 93 7.70 -8.42 -21.10
C LEU A 93 6.56 -7.86 -20.27
N HIS A 94 6.56 -6.56 -20.06
CA HIS A 94 5.43 -5.85 -19.49
C HIS A 94 4.26 -5.80 -20.48
N HIS A 95 3.07 -6.05 -19.98
CA HIS A 95 1.81 -5.88 -20.68
C HIS A 95 0.88 -5.01 -19.84
N ASP A 96 0.15 -4.10 -20.46
CA ASP A 96 -0.80 -3.23 -19.78
C ASP A 96 -2.04 -4.00 -19.36
N TYR A 97 -2.52 -4.92 -20.20
CA TYR A 97 -3.58 -5.86 -19.96
C TYR A 97 -3.21 -7.24 -20.52
N LEU A 98 -4.01 -8.26 -20.23
CA LEU A 98 -3.75 -9.64 -20.61
C LEU A 98 -4.85 -10.20 -21.50
N GLU A 99 -4.50 -10.83 -22.62
CA GLU A 99 -5.43 -11.44 -23.56
C GLU A 99 -5.25 -12.95 -23.68
N ASN A 100 -4.06 -13.45 -23.33
CA ASN A 100 -3.72 -14.85 -23.55
C ASN A 100 -2.65 -15.35 -22.56
N VAL A 101 -2.42 -16.66 -22.59
CA VAL A 101 -1.47 -17.36 -21.71
C VAL A 101 -0.03 -16.87 -21.89
N GLU A 102 0.38 -16.52 -23.11
CA GLU A 102 1.75 -16.07 -23.38
C GLU A 102 2.00 -14.71 -22.72
N GLN A 103 1.08 -13.75 -22.87
CA GLN A 103 1.16 -12.44 -22.22
C GLN A 103 1.15 -12.57 -20.70
N LEU A 104 0.34 -13.48 -20.15
CA LEU A 104 0.35 -13.77 -18.72
C LEU A 104 1.71 -14.27 -18.25
N ALA A 105 2.30 -15.24 -18.96
CA ALA A 105 3.61 -15.80 -18.62
C ALA A 105 4.72 -14.73 -18.70
N GLN A 106 4.69 -13.88 -19.72
CA GLN A 106 5.64 -12.79 -19.94
C GLN A 106 5.54 -11.73 -18.83
N SER A 107 4.31 -11.29 -18.55
CA SER A 107 4.05 -10.27 -17.52
C SER A 107 4.37 -10.79 -16.12
N PHE A 108 3.96 -12.01 -15.79
CA PHE A 108 4.30 -12.61 -14.50
C PHE A 108 5.83 -12.72 -14.31
N ALA A 109 6.57 -13.23 -15.32
CA ALA A 109 8.03 -13.30 -15.24
C ALA A 109 8.71 -11.94 -15.03
N TYR A 110 8.18 -10.89 -15.68
CA TYR A 110 8.70 -9.52 -15.61
C TYR A 110 8.62 -8.95 -14.18
N PHE A 111 7.50 -9.15 -13.47
CA PHE A 111 7.30 -8.64 -12.11
C PHE A 111 7.79 -9.61 -11.03
N PHE A 112 7.73 -10.91 -11.26
CA PHE A 112 8.15 -11.95 -10.33
C PHE A 112 9.65 -11.88 -10.02
N ALA A 113 10.51 -11.75 -11.04
CA ALA A 113 11.95 -11.78 -10.84
C ALA A 113 12.48 -10.65 -9.92
N PRO A 114 12.11 -9.38 -10.08
CA PRO A 114 12.46 -8.32 -9.13
C PRO A 114 11.68 -8.40 -7.81
N GLY A 115 10.59 -9.18 -7.75
CA GLY A 115 9.65 -9.22 -6.62
C GLY A 115 8.81 -7.94 -6.53
N ALA A 116 8.35 -7.43 -7.66
CA ALA A 116 7.49 -6.25 -7.74
C ALA A 116 6.01 -6.64 -7.68
N ALA A 117 5.19 -5.79 -7.08
CA ALA A 117 3.73 -5.91 -7.16
C ALA A 117 3.25 -5.51 -8.55
N ALA A 118 2.19 -6.17 -9.02
CA ALA A 118 1.47 -5.76 -10.21
C ALA A 118 0.00 -6.17 -10.13
N GLU A 119 -0.84 -5.44 -10.86
CA GLU A 119 -2.25 -5.72 -11.05
C GLU A 119 -2.57 -5.55 -12.53
N ARG A 120 -3.30 -6.50 -13.12
CA ARG A 120 -3.59 -6.52 -14.56
C ARG A 120 -5.02 -6.96 -14.84
N PHE A 121 -5.67 -6.20 -15.69
CA PHE A 121 -6.96 -6.57 -16.26
C PHE A 121 -6.78 -7.71 -17.27
N MET A 122 -7.61 -8.75 -17.16
CA MET A 122 -7.66 -9.88 -18.10
C MET A 122 -8.88 -9.69 -19.03
N LEU A 123 -8.62 -9.37 -20.29
CA LEU A 123 -9.68 -9.25 -21.32
C LEU A 123 -10.30 -10.61 -21.69
N ASN A 124 -9.55 -11.70 -21.54
CA ASN A 124 -10.01 -13.04 -21.84
C ASN A 124 -10.73 -13.65 -20.64
N GLU A 125 -12.05 -13.42 -20.55
CA GLU A 125 -12.90 -13.93 -19.47
C GLU A 125 -12.88 -15.46 -19.34
N THR A 126 -12.76 -16.19 -20.47
CA THR A 126 -12.66 -17.66 -20.44
C THR A 126 -11.38 -18.11 -19.75
N LEU A 127 -10.24 -17.54 -20.13
CA LEU A 127 -8.96 -17.84 -19.48
C LEU A 127 -8.98 -17.43 -18.01
N PHE A 128 -9.58 -16.29 -17.68
CA PHE A 128 -9.71 -15.86 -16.29
C PHE A 128 -10.52 -16.87 -15.48
N SER A 129 -11.66 -17.32 -15.98
CA SER A 129 -12.50 -18.33 -15.33
C SER A 129 -11.76 -19.65 -15.11
N GLU A 130 -10.99 -20.12 -16.11
CA GLU A 130 -10.15 -21.34 -16.00
C GLU A 130 -9.07 -21.20 -14.92
N LEU A 131 -8.46 -20.01 -14.80
CA LEU A 131 -7.48 -19.73 -13.74
C LEU A 131 -8.12 -19.72 -12.35
N VAL A 132 -9.29 -19.11 -12.21
CA VAL A 132 -10.07 -19.07 -10.95
C VAL A 132 -10.47 -20.48 -10.52
N GLU A 133 -10.99 -21.31 -11.43
CA GLU A 133 -11.32 -22.72 -11.13
C GLU A 133 -10.05 -23.51 -10.75
N GLY A 134 -8.96 -23.31 -11.48
CA GLY A 134 -7.67 -23.91 -11.12
C GLY A 134 -7.20 -23.52 -9.73
N ALA A 135 -7.40 -22.27 -9.35
CA ALA A 135 -7.03 -21.73 -8.04
C ALA A 135 -7.91 -22.28 -6.90
N ARG A 136 -9.22 -22.43 -7.12
CA ARG A 136 -10.17 -23.00 -6.13
C ARG A 136 -9.74 -24.38 -5.64
N ASP A 137 -9.16 -25.18 -6.52
CA ASP A 137 -8.74 -26.55 -6.24
C ASP A 137 -7.32 -26.65 -5.68
N LEU A 138 -6.59 -25.55 -5.50
CA LEU A 138 -5.25 -25.59 -4.94
C LEU A 138 -5.29 -25.74 -3.41
N PRO A 139 -4.44 -26.62 -2.83
CA PRO A 139 -4.26 -26.66 -1.39
C PRO A 139 -3.75 -25.32 -0.85
N GLY A 140 -4.34 -24.84 0.24
CA GLY A 140 -3.93 -23.60 0.87
C GLY A 140 -4.46 -22.35 0.20
N ASN A 141 -5.42 -22.46 -0.74
CA ASN A 141 -6.16 -21.28 -1.20
C ASN A 141 -6.86 -20.58 -0.04
N ARG A 142 -7.00 -19.28 -0.15
CA ARG A 142 -7.67 -18.46 0.86
C ARG A 142 -8.63 -17.49 0.18
N TRP A 143 -9.82 -17.39 0.73
CA TRP A 143 -10.80 -16.39 0.33
C TRP A 143 -10.84 -15.28 1.36
N SER A 144 -10.84 -14.04 0.93
CA SER A 144 -10.93 -12.89 1.82
C SER A 144 -11.70 -11.74 1.17
N VAL A 145 -12.11 -10.81 2.02
CA VAL A 145 -12.61 -9.52 1.58
C VAL A 145 -11.49 -8.78 0.88
N GLY A 146 -11.70 -8.35 -0.35
CA GLY A 146 -10.76 -7.65 -1.19
C GLY A 146 -11.25 -6.28 -1.65
N GLY A 147 -10.37 -5.59 -2.38
CA GLY A 147 -10.57 -4.22 -2.84
C GLY A 147 -10.22 -3.17 -1.79
N ASN A 148 -9.74 -2.01 -2.25
CA ASN A 148 -9.22 -0.95 -1.36
C ASN A 148 -10.27 -0.48 -0.34
N ALA A 149 -11.50 -0.21 -0.80
CA ALA A 149 -12.53 0.34 0.08
C ALA A 149 -12.96 -0.62 1.20
N PRO A 150 -13.27 -1.91 0.98
CA PRO A 150 -13.60 -2.85 2.05
C PRO A 150 -12.44 -3.15 2.99
N VAL A 151 -11.21 -3.23 2.48
CA VAL A 151 -10.01 -3.45 3.32
C VAL A 151 -9.78 -2.27 4.26
N MET A 152 -9.84 -1.04 3.74
CA MET A 152 -9.75 0.17 4.57
C MET A 152 -10.92 0.27 5.55
N ALA A 153 -12.15 -0.04 5.13
CA ALA A 153 -13.34 -0.04 5.97
C ALA A 153 -13.20 -1.02 7.14
N SER A 154 -12.76 -2.24 6.88
CA SER A 154 -12.53 -3.27 7.89
C SER A 154 -11.46 -2.84 8.89
N ARG A 155 -10.35 -2.25 8.42
CA ARG A 155 -9.31 -1.70 9.28
C ARG A 155 -9.85 -0.56 10.15
N MET A 156 -10.55 0.41 9.57
CA MET A 156 -11.09 1.55 10.32
C MET A 156 -12.16 1.14 11.34
N ALA A 157 -13.01 0.17 11.00
CA ALA A 157 -13.98 -0.40 11.96
C ALA A 157 -13.27 -1.09 13.14
N THR A 158 -12.20 -1.87 12.87
CA THR A 158 -11.36 -2.50 13.90
C THR A 158 -10.69 -1.45 14.79
N GLU A 159 -10.31 -0.31 14.24
CA GLU A 159 -9.71 0.82 14.97
C GLU A 159 -10.73 1.70 15.70
N GLY A 160 -12.01 1.34 15.65
CA GLY A 160 -13.05 2.00 16.44
C GLY A 160 -13.90 3.03 15.69
N CYS A 161 -13.89 3.07 14.37
CA CYS A 161 -14.77 3.93 13.58
C CYS A 161 -16.11 3.25 13.30
N ASP A 162 -17.15 4.05 13.06
CA ASP A 162 -18.35 3.64 12.34
C ASP A 162 -18.16 3.98 10.86
N VAL A 163 -18.44 3.04 9.97
CA VAL A 163 -18.08 3.15 8.55
C VAL A 163 -19.30 3.05 7.65
N LEU A 164 -19.41 3.94 6.67
CA LEU A 164 -20.29 3.82 5.52
C LEU A 164 -19.44 3.36 4.33
N LEU A 165 -19.67 2.13 3.86
CA LEU A 165 -18.93 1.52 2.75
C LEU A 165 -19.74 1.59 1.46
N GLY A 166 -19.23 2.28 0.45
CA GLY A 166 -19.80 2.33 -0.90
C GLY A 166 -19.22 1.23 -1.79
N GLY A 167 -20.06 0.35 -2.29
CA GLY A 167 -19.68 -0.75 -3.16
C GLY A 167 -20.87 -1.66 -3.47
N THR A 168 -20.69 -2.53 -4.45
CA THR A 168 -21.66 -3.60 -4.78
C THR A 168 -21.10 -4.93 -4.33
N PHE A 169 -21.84 -5.68 -3.51
CA PHE A 169 -21.35 -6.88 -2.85
C PHE A 169 -22.38 -8.00 -2.88
N SER A 170 -21.93 -9.25 -2.81
CA SER A 170 -22.81 -10.39 -2.57
C SER A 170 -23.28 -10.43 -1.12
N THR A 171 -24.34 -11.21 -0.86
CA THR A 171 -24.82 -11.42 0.51
C THR A 171 -23.76 -12.02 1.40
N ASP A 172 -23.08 -13.07 0.93
CA ASP A 172 -22.02 -13.75 1.68
C ASP A 172 -20.87 -12.80 2.06
N PHE A 173 -20.56 -11.84 1.18
CA PHE A 173 -19.56 -10.81 1.46
C PHE A 173 -20.03 -9.88 2.59
N THR A 174 -21.28 -9.43 2.56
CA THR A 174 -21.80 -8.51 3.58
C THR A 174 -21.88 -9.16 4.95
N ASP A 175 -22.10 -10.48 5.02
CA ASP A 175 -22.22 -11.22 6.27
C ASP A 175 -20.90 -11.35 7.06
N VAL A 176 -19.76 -11.20 6.37
CA VAL A 176 -18.43 -11.24 7.03
C VAL A 176 -17.93 -9.87 7.49
N LEU A 177 -18.63 -8.79 7.13
CA LEU A 177 -18.25 -7.44 7.55
C LEU A 177 -18.57 -7.19 9.03
N SER A 178 -17.79 -6.30 9.64
CA SER A 178 -18.06 -5.83 11.00
C SER A 178 -19.43 -5.15 11.10
N GLN A 179 -20.15 -5.36 12.22
CA GLN A 179 -21.40 -4.65 12.54
C GLN A 179 -21.29 -3.11 12.54
N HIS A 180 -20.07 -2.58 12.57
CA HIS A 180 -19.77 -1.15 12.47
C HIS A 180 -19.63 -0.65 11.04
N ILE A 181 -19.86 -1.52 10.04
CA ILE A 181 -19.83 -1.18 8.63
C ILE A 181 -21.27 -1.24 8.08
N THR A 182 -21.73 -0.11 7.58
CA THR A 182 -23.00 -0.02 6.85
C THR A 182 -22.71 0.05 5.36
N VAL A 183 -23.25 -0.85 4.57
CA VAL A 183 -23.04 -0.87 3.12
C VAL A 183 -24.03 0.07 2.42
N ALA A 184 -23.53 0.81 1.44
CA ALA A 184 -24.29 1.58 0.46
C ALA A 184 -23.99 1.04 -0.93
N GLY A 185 -24.99 0.41 -1.53
CA GLY A 185 -24.92 -0.21 -2.84
C GLY A 185 -25.82 -1.44 -2.94
N LYS A 186 -26.05 -1.86 -4.15
CA LYS A 186 -26.93 -3.01 -4.41
C LYS A 186 -26.22 -4.32 -4.08
N VAL A 187 -26.99 -5.30 -3.63
CA VAL A 187 -26.55 -6.68 -3.55
C VAL A 187 -26.47 -7.25 -4.98
N ILE A 188 -25.41 -7.97 -5.27
CA ILE A 188 -25.15 -8.65 -6.54
C ILE A 188 -24.99 -10.15 -6.30
N ASP A 189 -25.34 -10.96 -7.31
CA ASP A 189 -25.22 -12.42 -7.21
C ASP A 189 -23.78 -12.90 -7.46
N GLU A 190 -23.08 -12.24 -8.39
CA GLU A 190 -21.72 -12.58 -8.78
C GLU A 190 -20.79 -11.40 -8.47
N PRO A 191 -19.99 -11.48 -7.40
CA PRO A 191 -19.00 -10.45 -7.07
C PRO A 191 -17.79 -10.52 -8.03
N ASP A 192 -17.16 -9.38 -8.25
CA ASP A 192 -15.86 -9.34 -8.91
C ASP A 192 -14.83 -10.13 -8.09
N ILE A 193 -14.02 -10.95 -8.75
CA ILE A 193 -12.99 -11.78 -8.12
C ILE A 193 -11.62 -11.24 -8.54
N HIS A 194 -10.75 -11.02 -7.53
CA HIS A 194 -9.34 -10.78 -7.77
C HIS A 194 -8.53 -12.04 -7.46
N LEU A 195 -7.90 -12.57 -8.47
CA LEU A 195 -7.00 -13.72 -8.34
C LEU A 195 -5.60 -13.22 -7.97
N ILE A 196 -5.21 -13.47 -6.73
CA ILE A 196 -3.95 -12.98 -6.15
C ILE A 196 -2.92 -14.10 -6.12
N LEU A 197 -1.93 -14.00 -6.98
CA LEU A 197 -0.81 -14.91 -7.08
C LEU A 197 0.31 -14.44 -6.14
N GLU A 198 0.28 -14.89 -4.87
CA GLU A 198 1.35 -14.60 -3.93
C GLU A 198 2.56 -15.51 -4.16
N TYR A 199 3.73 -15.01 -3.81
CA TYR A 199 4.97 -15.78 -3.84
C TYR A 199 5.94 -15.29 -2.76
N PRO A 200 6.64 -16.22 -2.06
CA PRO A 200 7.63 -15.85 -1.06
C PRO A 200 8.95 -15.39 -1.70
N SER A 201 9.78 -14.74 -0.90
CA SER A 201 11.17 -14.48 -1.29
C SER A 201 11.90 -15.80 -1.53
N GLY A 202 12.67 -15.87 -2.63
CA GLY A 202 13.37 -17.08 -3.04
C GLY A 202 12.53 -18.11 -3.80
N ALA A 203 11.22 -17.85 -4.04
CA ALA A 203 10.40 -18.69 -4.90
C ALA A 203 11.02 -18.81 -6.29
N ARG A 204 10.90 -19.99 -6.89
CA ARG A 204 11.48 -20.28 -8.21
C ARG A 204 10.41 -20.66 -9.22
N TRP A 205 10.48 -20.05 -10.40
CA TRP A 205 9.67 -20.40 -11.56
C TRP A 205 10.54 -20.42 -12.82
N GLY A 206 10.83 -21.61 -13.30
CA GLY A 206 11.85 -21.83 -14.33
C GLY A 206 13.21 -21.29 -13.91
N ARG A 207 13.78 -20.38 -14.70
CA ARG A 207 15.06 -19.71 -14.40
C ARG A 207 14.96 -18.49 -13.46
N TYR A 208 13.74 -18.04 -13.19
CA TYR A 208 13.50 -16.87 -12.36
C TYR A 208 13.46 -17.21 -10.88
N THR A 209 13.99 -16.31 -10.06
CA THR A 209 13.91 -16.39 -8.59
C THR A 209 13.43 -15.05 -8.06
N SER A 210 12.35 -15.07 -7.28
CA SER A 210 11.84 -13.86 -6.67
C SER A 210 12.80 -13.32 -5.61
N ARG A 211 13.14 -12.03 -5.72
CA ARG A 211 14.06 -11.37 -4.77
C ARG A 211 13.41 -11.04 -3.43
N ARG A 212 12.09 -10.89 -3.40
CA ARG A 212 11.30 -10.61 -2.19
C ARG A 212 9.89 -11.19 -2.31
N ALA A 213 9.23 -11.40 -1.18
CA ALA A 213 7.83 -11.78 -1.15
C ALA A 213 6.98 -10.65 -1.74
N ASN A 214 6.06 -11.00 -2.64
CA ASN A 214 5.09 -10.07 -3.22
C ASN A 214 3.93 -10.85 -3.88
N ARG A 215 3.11 -10.15 -4.65
CA ARG A 215 1.95 -10.68 -5.35
C ARG A 215 1.84 -10.13 -6.77
N TYR A 216 1.17 -10.91 -7.62
CA TYR A 216 0.68 -10.51 -8.93
C TYR A 216 -0.83 -10.70 -8.96
N ILE A 217 -1.59 -9.66 -9.23
CA ILE A 217 -3.05 -9.66 -9.21
C ILE A 217 -3.56 -9.72 -10.64
N ILE A 218 -4.55 -10.58 -10.87
CA ILE A 218 -5.29 -10.68 -12.12
C ILE A 218 -6.77 -10.50 -11.80
N HIS A 219 -7.47 -9.68 -12.56
CA HIS A 219 -8.89 -9.47 -12.42
C HIS A 219 -9.58 -9.27 -13.77
N SER A 220 -10.89 -9.49 -13.82
CA SER A 220 -11.76 -9.24 -14.97
C SER A 220 -13.08 -8.65 -14.45
N ASP A 221 -12.96 -7.46 -13.83
CA ASP A 221 -14.06 -6.82 -13.13
C ASP A 221 -15.18 -6.42 -14.08
N ALA A 222 -16.42 -6.68 -13.65
CA ALA A 222 -17.63 -6.30 -14.38
C ALA A 222 -18.47 -5.24 -13.64
N ASN A 223 -18.32 -5.12 -12.32
CA ASN A 223 -19.13 -4.24 -11.46
C ASN A 223 -18.38 -2.98 -11.00
N ASN A 224 -17.15 -3.14 -10.55
CA ASN A 224 -16.35 -2.08 -9.95
C ASN A 224 -16.08 -0.88 -10.88
N PRO A 225 -15.76 -1.06 -12.18
CA PRO A 225 -15.45 0.05 -13.07
C PRO A 225 -16.57 1.09 -13.20
N TYR A 226 -17.82 0.66 -13.03
CA TYR A 226 -18.97 1.54 -13.20
C TYR A 226 -19.35 2.38 -11.97
N LEU A 227 -18.71 2.19 -10.82
CA LEU A 227 -19.01 2.87 -9.55
C LEU A 227 -20.51 2.84 -9.22
N SER A 228 -21.18 1.70 -9.44
CA SER A 228 -22.65 1.56 -9.43
C SER A 228 -23.29 1.90 -8.08
N SER A 229 -22.53 1.92 -6.99
CA SER A 229 -22.98 2.29 -5.65
C SER A 229 -22.99 3.80 -5.38
N MET A 230 -22.42 4.62 -6.28
CA MET A 230 -22.13 6.04 -6.01
C MET A 230 -23.37 6.86 -5.67
N GLU A 231 -24.50 6.64 -6.35
CA GLU A 231 -25.75 7.37 -6.10
C GLU A 231 -26.34 7.04 -4.72
N GLU A 232 -26.40 5.77 -4.36
CA GLU A 232 -26.89 5.35 -3.04
C GLU A 232 -25.95 5.81 -1.93
N PHE A 233 -24.65 5.72 -2.15
CA PHE A 233 -23.63 6.22 -1.26
C PHE A 233 -23.80 7.73 -1.01
N ALA A 234 -23.96 8.53 -2.07
CA ALA A 234 -24.22 9.97 -1.96
C ALA A 234 -25.49 10.29 -1.15
N GLN A 235 -26.56 9.54 -1.35
CA GLN A 235 -27.79 9.72 -0.58
C GLN A 235 -27.60 9.41 0.91
N LYS A 236 -26.90 8.32 1.23
CA LYS A 236 -26.63 7.92 2.62
C LYS A 236 -25.65 8.87 3.33
N LEU A 237 -24.69 9.48 2.60
CA LEU A 237 -23.76 10.47 3.15
C LEU A 237 -24.46 11.64 3.86
N ILE A 238 -25.62 12.09 3.34
CA ILE A 238 -26.38 13.23 3.89
C ILE A 238 -26.73 12.99 5.37
N ASN A 239 -27.18 11.80 5.70
CA ASN A 239 -27.59 11.43 7.06
C ASN A 239 -26.42 10.88 7.88
N PHE A 240 -25.45 10.23 7.24
CA PHE A 240 -24.29 9.66 7.91
C PHE A 240 -23.35 10.74 8.46
N LYS A 241 -23.18 11.85 7.76
CA LYS A 241 -22.34 13.01 8.17
C LYS A 241 -20.95 12.56 8.62
N PRO A 242 -20.12 12.05 7.71
CA PRO A 242 -18.78 11.56 8.06
C PRO A 242 -17.85 12.68 8.50
N ASP A 243 -16.87 12.34 9.32
CA ASP A 243 -15.70 13.19 9.65
C ASP A 243 -14.66 13.11 8.53
N LEU A 244 -14.58 11.96 7.86
CA LEU A 244 -13.66 11.67 6.76
C LEU A 244 -14.40 10.96 5.62
N LEU A 245 -14.13 11.38 4.39
CA LEU A 245 -14.52 10.69 3.16
C LEU A 245 -13.25 10.14 2.49
N VAL A 246 -13.19 8.86 2.27
CA VAL A 246 -12.08 8.17 1.59
C VAL A 246 -12.55 7.69 0.21
N VAL A 247 -11.75 7.96 -0.78
CA VAL A 247 -11.91 7.42 -2.14
C VAL A 247 -10.70 6.56 -2.47
N GLY A 248 -10.94 5.34 -2.92
CA GLY A 248 -9.93 4.40 -3.39
C GLY A 248 -10.55 3.41 -4.37
N GLY A 249 -9.78 2.47 -4.89
CA GLY A 249 -10.27 1.43 -5.79
C GLY A 249 -10.54 1.90 -7.22
N LEU A 250 -10.10 3.08 -7.61
CA LEU A 250 -10.32 3.60 -8.97
C LEU A 250 -9.42 2.92 -10.02
N GLN A 251 -8.41 2.16 -9.62
CA GLN A 251 -7.63 1.32 -10.52
C GLN A 251 -8.45 0.23 -11.21
N MET A 252 -9.63 -0.09 -10.69
CA MET A 252 -10.57 -1.02 -11.36
C MET A 252 -11.08 -0.48 -12.70
N MET A 253 -10.88 0.81 -12.96
CA MET A 253 -11.16 1.45 -14.25
C MET A 253 -10.00 1.31 -15.25
N ASP A 254 -8.81 0.91 -14.79
CA ASP A 254 -7.58 0.84 -15.59
C ASP A 254 -7.69 -0.27 -16.64
N ASN A 255 -7.51 0.08 -17.91
CA ASN A 255 -7.68 -0.83 -19.06
C ASN A 255 -9.06 -1.51 -19.21
N PHE A 256 -10.06 -1.07 -18.45
CA PHE A 256 -11.44 -1.52 -18.65
C PHE A 256 -11.98 -0.95 -19.99
N PRO A 257 -12.67 -1.74 -20.83
CA PRO A 257 -13.09 -1.33 -22.17
C PRO A 257 -14.33 -0.41 -22.14
N PHE A 258 -14.22 0.77 -21.56
CA PHE A 258 -15.26 1.77 -21.57
C PHE A 258 -15.64 2.24 -22.98
N ARG A 259 -16.88 2.66 -23.17
CA ARG A 259 -17.25 3.46 -24.34
C ARG A 259 -16.60 4.83 -24.22
N SER A 260 -16.38 5.47 -25.39
CA SER A 260 -15.80 6.82 -25.42
C SER A 260 -16.58 7.80 -24.54
N GLY A 261 -15.88 8.50 -23.63
CA GLY A 261 -16.45 9.47 -22.69
C GLY A 261 -17.18 8.90 -21.46
N GLU A 262 -17.28 7.57 -21.33
CA GLU A 262 -18.02 6.95 -20.23
C GLU A 262 -17.24 7.03 -18.91
N ARG A 263 -15.93 6.78 -18.93
CA ARG A 263 -15.05 6.89 -17.75
C ARG A 263 -15.00 8.33 -17.24
N GLU A 264 -14.80 9.28 -18.15
CA GLU A 264 -14.78 10.71 -17.82
C GLU A 264 -16.09 11.18 -17.21
N ALA A 265 -17.23 10.70 -17.73
CA ALA A 265 -18.54 11.02 -17.17
C ALA A 265 -18.71 10.47 -15.75
N LEU A 266 -18.23 9.25 -15.47
CA LEU A 266 -18.24 8.66 -14.13
C LEU A 266 -17.36 9.44 -13.15
N LEU A 267 -16.12 9.75 -13.56
CA LEU A 267 -15.18 10.51 -12.73
C LEU A 267 -15.63 11.95 -12.51
N SER A 268 -16.26 12.58 -13.51
CA SER A 268 -16.89 13.90 -13.35
C SER A 268 -18.00 13.88 -12.30
N ARG A 269 -18.87 12.86 -12.29
CA ARG A 269 -19.89 12.70 -11.24
C ARG A 269 -19.29 12.50 -9.85
N LEU A 270 -18.21 11.71 -9.77
CA LEU A 270 -17.46 11.57 -8.53
C LEU A 270 -16.87 12.90 -8.07
N GLY A 271 -16.24 13.67 -8.98
CA GLY A 271 -15.74 15.02 -8.69
C GLY A 271 -16.83 15.96 -8.17
N HIS A 272 -18.05 15.89 -8.72
CA HIS A 272 -19.20 16.62 -8.20
C HIS A 272 -19.59 16.20 -6.79
N LEU A 273 -19.58 14.90 -6.48
CA LEU A 273 -19.83 14.40 -5.12
C LEU A 273 -18.80 14.95 -4.13
N LEU A 274 -17.52 14.92 -4.50
CA LEU A 274 -16.43 15.40 -3.65
C LEU A 274 -16.49 16.92 -3.44
N SER A 275 -16.71 17.69 -4.51
CA SER A 275 -16.79 19.16 -4.45
C SER A 275 -18.02 19.67 -3.70
N SER A 276 -19.13 18.92 -3.72
CA SER A 276 -20.37 19.24 -2.99
C SER A 276 -20.32 18.87 -1.51
N SER A 277 -19.32 18.10 -1.08
CA SER A 277 -19.14 17.70 0.30
C SER A 277 -18.83 18.91 1.20
N SER A 278 -19.27 18.86 2.47
CA SER A 278 -18.99 19.94 3.42
C SER A 278 -17.50 20.22 3.54
N PRO A 279 -17.06 21.48 3.57
CA PRO A 279 -15.65 21.83 3.76
C PRO A 279 -15.00 21.30 5.05
N GLN A 280 -15.83 20.93 6.04
CA GLN A 280 -15.36 20.36 7.30
C GLN A 280 -14.97 18.89 7.17
N ILE A 281 -15.53 18.16 6.17
CA ILE A 281 -15.20 16.76 5.92
C ILE A 281 -13.81 16.70 5.30
N GLY A 282 -12.90 15.89 5.89
CA GLY A 282 -11.64 15.54 5.25
C GLY A 282 -11.90 14.65 4.04
N ILE A 283 -11.25 14.93 2.91
CA ILE A 283 -11.29 14.05 1.74
C ILE A 283 -9.91 13.46 1.53
N HIS A 284 -9.83 12.15 1.61
CA HIS A 284 -8.62 11.38 1.34
C HIS A 284 -8.79 10.58 0.06
N PHE A 285 -7.81 10.66 -0.82
CA PHE A 285 -7.70 9.78 -1.98
C PHE A 285 -6.54 8.83 -1.77
N GLU A 286 -6.85 7.53 -1.74
CA GLU A 286 -5.84 6.45 -1.73
C GLU A 286 -5.50 6.12 -3.17
N MET A 287 -4.25 6.37 -3.53
CA MET A 287 -3.71 6.08 -4.85
C MET A 287 -3.60 4.56 -5.07
N ALA A 288 -3.41 4.19 -6.30
CA ALA A 288 -3.08 2.83 -6.71
C ALA A 288 -2.08 2.86 -7.87
N SER A 289 -1.58 1.71 -8.25
CA SER A 289 -0.69 1.58 -9.40
C SER A 289 -1.53 1.58 -10.68
N PHE A 290 -1.56 2.70 -11.38
CA PHE A 290 -2.20 2.85 -12.68
C PHE A 290 -1.20 2.55 -13.81
N VAL A 291 -1.67 1.89 -14.86
CA VAL A 291 -0.88 1.52 -16.04
C VAL A 291 -1.18 2.46 -17.21
N GLU A 292 -2.45 2.77 -17.42
CA GLU A 292 -2.92 3.64 -18.48
C GLU A 292 -2.68 5.12 -18.13
N GLU A 293 -1.93 5.86 -18.95
CA GLU A 293 -1.63 7.28 -18.67
C GLU A 293 -2.90 8.14 -18.63
N SER A 294 -3.88 7.83 -19.45
CA SER A 294 -5.12 8.61 -19.56
C SER A 294 -5.97 8.58 -18.29
N ILE A 295 -5.97 7.48 -17.51
CA ILE A 295 -6.68 7.46 -16.23
C ILE A 295 -6.01 8.39 -15.21
N MET A 296 -4.68 8.48 -15.21
CA MET A 296 -3.98 9.41 -14.33
C MET A 296 -4.30 10.88 -14.68
N GLU A 297 -4.43 11.20 -15.96
CA GLU A 297 -4.88 12.53 -16.40
C GLU A 297 -6.32 12.83 -15.91
N ASP A 298 -7.21 11.87 -16.04
CA ASP A 298 -8.59 11.98 -15.54
C ASP A 298 -8.63 12.18 -14.02
N LEU A 299 -7.81 11.44 -13.26
CA LEU A 299 -7.73 11.58 -11.80
C LEU A 299 -7.18 12.95 -11.40
N LEU A 300 -6.17 13.46 -12.11
CA LEU A 300 -5.60 14.79 -11.91
C LEU A 300 -6.62 15.90 -12.23
N HIS A 301 -7.63 15.60 -13.06
CA HIS A 301 -8.67 16.57 -13.44
C HIS A 301 -9.91 16.47 -12.52
N TYR A 302 -10.39 15.27 -12.22
CA TYR A 302 -11.70 15.07 -11.60
C TYR A 302 -11.66 14.73 -10.11
N VAL A 303 -10.56 14.15 -9.58
CA VAL A 303 -10.52 13.60 -8.22
C VAL A 303 -9.51 14.33 -7.34
N ILE A 304 -8.25 14.37 -7.74
CA ILE A 304 -7.15 14.92 -6.94
C ILE A 304 -7.38 16.39 -6.53
N PRO A 305 -7.96 17.27 -7.39
CA PRO A 305 -8.22 18.65 -6.99
C PRO A 305 -9.19 18.82 -5.80
N HIS A 306 -9.95 17.78 -5.47
CA HIS A 306 -10.92 17.79 -4.38
C HIS A 306 -10.39 17.10 -3.10
N ALA A 307 -9.20 16.49 -3.15
CA ALA A 307 -8.63 15.76 -2.03
C ALA A 307 -7.79 16.66 -1.11
N ASP A 308 -8.09 16.64 0.17
CA ASP A 308 -7.26 17.28 1.20
C ASP A 308 -6.02 16.42 1.53
N SER A 309 -6.08 15.13 1.22
CA SER A 309 -5.08 14.13 1.61
C SER A 309 -4.88 13.10 0.52
N LEU A 310 -3.63 12.70 0.31
CA LEU A 310 -3.24 11.58 -0.57
C LEU A 310 -2.49 10.52 0.23
N GLY A 311 -2.76 9.25 -0.07
CA GLY A 311 -1.98 8.08 0.37
C GLY A 311 -1.42 7.35 -0.83
N MET A 312 -0.18 6.87 -0.74
CA MET A 312 0.49 6.16 -1.83
C MET A 312 1.72 5.38 -1.37
N ASN A 313 2.15 4.45 -2.20
CA ASN A 313 3.37 3.67 -1.95
C ASN A 313 4.61 4.24 -2.69
N GLU A 314 5.74 3.54 -2.56
CA GLU A 314 7.03 3.90 -3.17
C GLU A 314 7.05 3.85 -4.70
N GLN A 315 6.08 3.18 -5.34
CA GLN A 315 5.95 3.10 -6.80
C GLN A 315 5.00 4.17 -7.33
N GLU A 316 3.94 4.46 -6.60
CA GLU A 316 2.90 5.42 -6.98
C GLU A 316 3.36 6.87 -6.86
N LEU A 317 4.19 7.19 -5.86
CA LEU A 317 4.74 8.54 -5.68
C LEU A 317 5.56 9.05 -6.89
N PRO A 318 6.56 8.31 -7.41
CA PRO A 318 7.29 8.76 -8.60
C PRO A 318 6.40 8.79 -9.85
N ASN A 319 5.39 7.92 -9.96
CA ASN A 319 4.45 7.92 -11.08
C ASN A 319 3.56 9.16 -11.07
N LEU A 320 2.99 9.52 -9.92
CA LEU A 320 2.24 10.78 -9.77
C LEU A 320 3.13 11.99 -10.11
N LEU A 321 4.37 12.00 -9.61
CA LEU A 321 5.30 13.10 -9.90
C LEU A 321 5.64 13.20 -11.41
N SER A 322 5.82 12.05 -12.08
CA SER A 322 6.06 12.00 -13.52
C SER A 322 4.89 12.57 -14.31
N SER A 323 3.67 12.15 -14.00
CA SER A 323 2.45 12.69 -14.63
C SER A 323 2.26 14.17 -14.36
N LEU A 324 2.55 14.66 -13.15
CA LEU A 324 2.51 16.09 -12.81
C LEU A 324 3.51 16.94 -13.62
N LYS A 325 4.62 16.35 -14.05
CA LYS A 325 5.68 16.97 -14.84
C LYS A 325 5.54 16.74 -16.36
N GLY A 326 4.52 16.00 -16.78
CA GLY A 326 4.34 15.62 -18.19
C GLY A 326 5.41 14.64 -18.69
N SER A 327 5.89 13.75 -17.82
CA SER A 327 6.87 12.71 -18.13
C SER A 327 6.20 11.34 -18.07
N ASN A 328 6.73 10.36 -18.82
CA ASN A 328 6.18 9.00 -18.86
C ASN A 328 6.24 8.32 -17.49
N ILE A 329 5.25 7.49 -17.23
CA ILE A 329 5.16 6.66 -16.01
C ILE A 329 6.26 5.60 -16.04
N THR A 330 6.85 5.34 -14.87
CA THR A 330 7.86 4.30 -14.69
C THR A 330 7.20 3.02 -14.17
N VAL A 331 7.23 1.94 -14.93
CA VAL A 331 6.59 0.66 -14.60
C VAL A 331 7.22 -0.01 -13.37
N LEU A 332 8.53 0.13 -13.19
CA LEU A 332 9.27 -0.39 -12.05
C LEU A 332 10.07 0.74 -11.40
N SER A 333 9.75 1.05 -10.15
CA SER A 333 10.52 1.97 -9.33
C SER A 333 11.51 1.22 -8.41
N ASP A 334 12.39 1.98 -7.74
CA ASP A 334 13.27 1.42 -6.71
C ASP A 334 12.43 0.84 -5.56
N PRO A 335 12.51 -0.48 -5.29
CA PRO A 335 11.74 -1.10 -4.23
C PRO A 335 12.19 -0.73 -2.81
N ASN A 336 13.38 -0.15 -2.66
CA ASN A 336 13.93 0.33 -1.39
C ASN A 336 14.48 1.75 -1.55
N PRO A 337 13.60 2.73 -1.83
CA PRO A 337 14.05 4.09 -2.06
C PRO A 337 14.65 4.67 -0.77
N ARG A 338 15.69 5.48 -0.94
CA ARG A 338 16.26 6.23 0.18
C ARG A 338 15.24 7.24 0.72
N VAL A 339 15.21 7.42 2.04
CA VAL A 339 14.32 8.41 2.70
C VAL A 339 14.44 9.78 2.03
N ALA A 340 15.67 10.27 1.81
CA ALA A 340 15.90 11.56 1.14
C ALA A 340 15.23 11.68 -0.23
N THR A 341 15.24 10.62 -1.04
CA THR A 341 14.60 10.61 -2.36
C THR A 341 13.08 10.72 -2.25
N VAL A 342 12.49 9.93 -1.35
CA VAL A 342 11.05 9.98 -1.12
C VAL A 342 10.62 11.34 -0.58
N LEU A 343 11.36 11.90 0.38
CA LEU A 343 11.05 13.22 0.94
C LEU A 343 11.12 14.35 -0.09
N ASP A 344 12.12 14.32 -0.98
CA ASP A 344 12.22 15.32 -2.06
C ASP A 344 11.06 15.19 -3.06
N GLN A 345 10.66 13.96 -3.40
CA GLN A 345 9.50 13.72 -4.27
C GLN A 345 8.19 14.15 -3.59
N MET A 346 8.02 13.87 -2.30
CA MET A 346 6.85 14.31 -1.53
C MET A 346 6.72 15.83 -1.50
N ARG A 347 7.81 16.55 -1.21
CA ARG A 347 7.83 18.03 -1.25
C ARG A 347 7.45 18.57 -2.61
N GLU A 348 7.97 17.95 -3.66
CA GLU A 348 7.71 18.41 -5.03
C GLU A 348 6.24 18.16 -5.42
N VAL A 349 5.67 17.00 -5.12
CA VAL A 349 4.23 16.72 -5.33
C VAL A 349 3.39 17.72 -4.53
N TYR A 350 3.68 17.90 -3.24
CA TYR A 350 2.98 18.84 -2.37
C TYR A 350 3.03 20.27 -2.94
N ARG A 351 4.21 20.74 -3.38
CA ARG A 351 4.41 22.06 -3.98
C ARG A 351 3.61 22.25 -5.28
N ILE A 352 3.70 21.27 -6.20
CA ILE A 352 3.04 21.38 -7.52
C ILE A 352 1.51 21.40 -7.35
N LEU A 353 0.94 20.50 -6.54
CA LEU A 353 -0.50 20.44 -6.35
C LEU A 353 -1.04 21.70 -5.68
N ASN A 354 -0.36 22.22 -4.66
CA ASN A 354 -0.76 23.45 -4.00
C ASN A 354 -0.54 24.71 -4.83
N GLN A 355 0.41 24.73 -5.77
CA GLN A 355 0.58 25.82 -6.73
C GLN A 355 -0.55 25.81 -7.77
N ARG A 356 -0.89 24.66 -8.34
CA ARG A 356 -2.03 24.50 -9.27
C ARG A 356 -3.35 24.95 -8.64
N ASP A 357 -3.59 24.58 -7.38
CA ASP A 357 -4.79 25.02 -6.67
C ASP A 357 -4.84 26.55 -6.49
N LYS A 358 -3.73 27.22 -6.17
CA LYS A 358 -3.65 28.67 -6.05
C LYS A 358 -3.93 29.38 -7.39
N GLU A 359 -3.38 28.87 -8.49
CA GLU A 359 -3.59 29.39 -9.84
C GLU A 359 -5.06 29.23 -10.28
N ALA A 360 -5.62 28.02 -10.15
CA ALA A 360 -7.04 27.75 -10.44
C ALA A 360 -8.00 28.59 -9.59
N SER A 361 -7.67 28.79 -8.31
CA SER A 361 -8.45 29.65 -7.40
C SER A 361 -8.38 31.12 -7.80
N ALA A 362 -7.24 31.60 -8.30
CA ALA A 362 -7.09 32.98 -8.80
C ALA A 362 -7.88 33.20 -10.09
N GLU A 363 -7.82 32.27 -11.04
CA GLU A 363 -8.60 32.33 -12.27
C GLU A 363 -10.11 32.28 -12.02
N SER A 364 -10.57 31.39 -11.12
CA SER A 364 -11.98 31.29 -10.74
C SER A 364 -12.50 32.59 -10.13
N ARG A 365 -11.72 33.22 -9.25
CA ARG A 365 -12.07 34.54 -8.66
C ARG A 365 -12.12 35.64 -9.71
N ALA A 366 -11.17 35.67 -10.66
CA ALA A 366 -11.15 36.63 -11.74
C ALA A 366 -12.42 36.51 -12.65
N ASN A 367 -12.91 35.30 -12.82
CA ASN A 367 -14.11 35.00 -13.59
C ASN A 367 -15.43 35.03 -12.81
N GLY A 368 -15.39 35.43 -11.52
CA GLY A 368 -16.57 35.47 -10.64
C GLY A 368 -17.10 34.07 -10.24
N ALA A 369 -16.35 33.01 -10.51
CA ALA A 369 -16.70 31.64 -10.16
C ALA A 369 -16.12 31.26 -8.77
N ARG A 370 -16.74 30.28 -8.12
CA ARG A 370 -16.22 29.73 -6.88
C ARG A 370 -15.05 28.79 -7.18
N ALA A 371 -13.94 28.92 -6.46
CA ALA A 371 -12.83 27.96 -6.55
C ALA A 371 -13.34 26.55 -6.23
N THR A 372 -13.03 25.59 -7.09
CA THR A 372 -13.52 24.20 -6.95
C THR A 372 -12.52 23.26 -6.29
N GLY A 373 -11.24 23.63 -6.28
CA GLY A 373 -10.17 22.82 -5.68
C GLY A 373 -10.01 23.04 -4.17
N LYS A 374 -9.35 22.07 -3.52
CA LYS A 374 -8.93 22.12 -2.11
C LYS A 374 -7.41 22.02 -2.03
N PRO A 375 -6.75 22.76 -1.13
CA PRO A 375 -5.32 22.60 -0.94
C PRO A 375 -5.00 21.21 -0.37
N LEU A 376 -3.95 20.57 -0.90
CA LEU A 376 -3.41 19.36 -0.32
C LEU A 376 -2.76 19.70 1.04
N THR A 377 -3.28 19.11 2.11
CA THR A 377 -2.83 19.41 3.47
C THR A 377 -2.24 18.21 4.18
N ARG A 378 -2.33 17.02 3.57
CA ARG A 378 -1.72 15.78 4.06
C ARG A 378 -1.23 14.93 2.88
N LEU A 379 0.00 14.42 3.01
CA LEU A 379 0.55 13.43 2.09
C LEU A 379 1.18 12.31 2.91
N HIS A 380 0.77 11.08 2.69
CA HIS A 380 1.31 9.88 3.33
C HIS A 380 1.95 8.97 2.28
N VAL A 381 3.20 8.63 2.49
CA VAL A 381 3.91 7.64 1.66
C VAL A 381 4.34 6.48 2.53
N HIS A 382 3.86 5.30 2.18
CA HIS A 382 4.23 4.05 2.84
C HIS A 382 5.21 3.26 1.97
N THR A 383 6.31 2.85 2.57
CA THR A 383 7.33 2.02 1.94
C THR A 383 7.58 0.75 2.77
N LEU A 384 8.31 -0.19 2.21
CA LEU A 384 8.73 -1.36 2.97
C LEU A 384 9.56 -1.00 4.22
N ALA A 385 10.44 0.01 4.12
CA ALA A 385 11.41 0.34 5.16
C ALA A 385 10.93 1.37 6.18
N PHE A 386 10.04 2.27 5.77
CA PHE A 386 9.59 3.40 6.60
C PHE A 386 8.22 3.94 6.15
N GLN A 387 7.61 4.71 7.04
CA GLN A 387 6.44 5.55 6.77
C GLN A 387 6.88 7.01 6.77
N ALA A 388 6.38 7.82 5.84
CA ALA A 388 6.63 9.25 5.78
C ALA A 388 5.33 10.03 5.60
N MET A 389 5.14 11.07 6.40
CA MET A 389 3.97 11.96 6.32
C MET A 389 4.39 13.41 6.23
N ILE A 390 3.76 14.18 5.33
CA ILE A 390 3.74 15.64 5.33
C ILE A 390 2.35 16.09 5.76
N VAL A 391 2.28 16.99 6.72
CA VAL A 391 1.01 17.55 7.21
C VAL A 391 1.14 19.05 7.39
N THR A 392 0.24 19.82 6.77
CA THR A 392 0.19 21.29 6.91
C THR A 392 -0.15 21.68 8.35
N ARG A 393 0.63 22.56 8.95
CA ARG A 393 0.39 23.06 10.31
C ARG A 393 -0.92 23.85 10.38
N GLY A 394 -1.70 23.59 11.42
CA GLY A 394 -3.00 24.22 11.60
C GLY A 394 -4.11 23.68 10.69
N SER A 395 -3.83 22.65 9.89
CA SER A 395 -4.86 21.91 9.17
C SER A 395 -5.73 21.07 10.12
N LYS A 396 -6.75 20.41 9.58
CA LYS A 396 -7.65 19.53 10.37
C LYS A 396 -6.96 18.25 10.89
N TRP A 397 -5.85 17.83 10.29
CA TRP A 397 -5.13 16.61 10.62
C TRP A 397 -4.37 16.75 11.94
N LYS A 398 -4.55 15.78 12.84
CA LYS A 398 -3.96 15.78 14.18
C LYS A 398 -2.91 14.67 14.31
N ASN A 399 -2.14 14.73 15.40
CA ASN A 399 -1.37 13.59 15.89
C ASN A 399 -0.41 12.94 14.88
N THR A 400 0.25 13.72 14.00
CA THR A 400 1.10 13.22 12.91
C THR A 400 2.12 12.17 13.38
N MET A 401 2.84 12.43 14.49
CA MET A 401 3.81 11.48 15.06
C MET A 401 3.18 10.13 15.41
N SER A 402 2.03 10.15 16.11
CA SER A 402 1.35 8.92 16.54
C SER A 402 0.74 8.17 15.34
N ALA A 403 0.22 8.91 14.37
CA ALA A 403 -0.30 8.34 13.12
C ALA A 403 0.80 7.65 12.31
N THR A 404 1.98 8.26 12.20
CA THR A 404 3.13 7.66 11.50
C THR A 404 3.63 6.40 12.22
N ALA A 405 3.66 6.40 13.57
CA ALA A 405 4.00 5.22 14.36
C ALA A 405 2.97 4.10 14.16
N LYS A 406 1.67 4.44 14.20
CA LYS A 406 0.58 3.47 13.99
C LYS A 406 0.63 2.84 12.61
N ALA A 407 0.83 3.64 11.58
CA ALA A 407 1.00 3.16 10.21
C ALA A 407 2.19 2.17 10.11
N SER A 408 3.32 2.51 10.73
CA SER A 408 4.51 1.65 10.79
C SER A 408 4.23 0.30 11.47
N LEU A 409 3.61 0.30 12.65
CA LEU A 409 3.26 -0.92 13.37
C LEU A 409 2.23 -1.78 12.62
N THR A 410 1.27 -1.12 11.95
CA THR A 410 0.24 -1.80 11.16
C THR A 410 0.85 -2.54 9.97
N ALA A 411 1.91 -2.03 9.36
CA ALA A 411 2.61 -2.71 8.28
C ALA A 411 3.13 -4.09 8.72
N ASN A 412 3.75 -4.19 9.91
CA ASN A 412 4.18 -5.49 10.46
C ASN A 412 2.99 -6.38 10.81
N ARG A 413 2.04 -5.85 11.59
CA ARG A 413 0.87 -6.59 12.08
C ARG A 413 0.10 -7.25 10.93
N HIS A 414 -0.10 -6.52 9.83
CA HIS A 414 -0.80 -7.03 8.66
C HIS A 414 0.01 -8.11 7.95
N VAL A 415 1.27 -7.83 7.64
CA VAL A 415 2.12 -8.75 6.86
C VAL A 415 2.48 -10.02 7.63
N CYS A 416 2.67 -9.93 8.95
CA CYS A 416 2.89 -11.09 9.82
C CYS A 416 1.59 -11.80 10.23
N GLY A 417 0.41 -11.20 9.96
CA GLY A 417 -0.90 -11.78 10.33
C GLY A 417 -1.15 -11.86 11.84
N SER A 418 -0.55 -10.97 12.63
CA SER A 418 -0.66 -10.94 14.09
C SER A 418 -0.75 -9.51 14.62
N ASN A 419 -1.64 -9.29 15.59
CA ASN A 419 -1.70 -8.00 16.29
C ASN A 419 -0.52 -7.78 17.25
N ASP A 420 0.08 -8.87 17.73
CA ASP A 420 1.26 -8.84 18.57
C ASP A 420 2.51 -8.95 17.68
N ILE A 421 3.37 -7.96 17.76
CA ILE A 421 4.61 -7.94 16.98
C ILE A 421 5.68 -8.71 17.73
N ASP A 422 6.18 -9.77 17.09
CA ASP A 422 7.29 -10.57 17.58
C ASP A 422 8.62 -10.00 17.01
N PRO A 423 9.50 -9.41 17.84
CA PRO A 423 10.77 -8.87 17.39
C PRO A 423 11.67 -9.89 16.71
N SER A 424 11.60 -11.17 17.10
CA SER A 424 12.40 -12.24 16.50
C SER A 424 12.01 -12.52 15.04
N LYS A 425 10.79 -12.13 14.63
CA LYS A 425 10.25 -12.22 13.27
C LYS A 425 10.25 -10.88 12.55
N ALA A 426 10.99 -9.91 13.07
CA ALA A 426 11.06 -8.56 12.52
C ALA A 426 12.49 -8.18 12.15
N ARG A 427 12.62 -7.22 11.22
CA ARG A 427 13.90 -6.63 10.83
C ARG A 427 13.76 -5.15 10.56
N LEU A 428 14.73 -4.36 11.00
CA LEU A 428 14.91 -2.99 10.57
C LEU A 428 15.80 -2.98 9.32
N ILE A 429 15.30 -2.41 8.23
CA ILE A 429 16.04 -2.25 6.97
C ILE A 429 16.33 -0.78 6.64
N MET A 430 15.68 0.14 7.36
CA MET A 430 15.99 1.56 7.29
C MET A 430 17.39 1.82 7.86
N ASP A 431 18.17 2.71 7.21
CA ASP A 431 19.50 3.09 7.66
C ASP A 431 19.51 3.68 9.08
N ASP A 432 20.62 3.53 9.80
CA ASP A 432 20.82 4.10 11.16
C ASP A 432 20.78 5.64 11.19
N SER A 433 20.84 6.27 10.04
CA SER A 433 20.62 7.69 9.85
C SER A 433 20.23 7.98 8.41
N PHE A 434 19.39 8.99 8.19
CA PHE A 434 18.98 9.43 6.87
C PHE A 434 19.15 10.92 6.66
N SER A 435 19.38 11.35 5.43
CA SER A 435 19.37 12.76 5.06
C SER A 435 17.94 13.22 4.80
N VAL A 436 17.60 14.45 5.18
CA VAL A 436 16.26 15.02 4.94
C VAL A 436 16.03 15.38 3.47
N SER A 437 17.09 15.50 2.67
CA SER A 437 17.06 15.77 1.23
C SER A 437 18.30 15.17 0.57
N ARG A 438 18.26 15.00 -0.77
CA ARG A 438 19.42 14.62 -1.58
C ARG A 438 20.37 15.81 -1.85
N GLN A 439 19.96 17.03 -1.52
CA GLN A 439 20.81 18.21 -1.70
C GLN A 439 22.07 18.10 -0.87
N GLU A 440 23.20 18.54 -1.45
CA GLU A 440 24.49 18.57 -0.75
C GLU A 440 24.40 19.46 0.48
N GLY A 441 25.00 18.99 1.60
CA GLY A 441 24.93 19.71 2.89
C GLY A 441 23.61 19.58 3.65
N SER A 442 22.62 18.81 3.15
CA SER A 442 21.38 18.59 3.86
C SER A 442 21.57 17.94 5.22
N GLN A 443 20.73 18.32 6.19
CA GLN A 443 20.76 17.78 7.54
C GLN A 443 20.60 16.25 7.52
N ARG A 444 21.33 15.58 8.41
CA ARG A 444 21.25 14.15 8.65
C ARG A 444 20.62 13.88 10.01
N ILE A 445 19.58 13.02 10.03
CA ILE A 445 18.85 12.64 11.25
C ILE A 445 19.24 11.20 11.62
N PRO A 446 19.79 10.96 12.83
CA PRO A 446 20.05 9.59 13.31
C PRO A 446 18.72 8.93 13.73
N LEU A 447 18.59 7.63 13.48
CA LEU A 447 17.52 6.80 14.01
C LEU A 447 17.76 6.61 15.52
N GLN A 448 16.92 7.23 16.32
CA GLN A 448 16.94 7.10 17.78
C GLN A 448 16.01 5.96 18.22
N GLU A 449 16.54 4.88 18.76
CA GLU A 449 15.76 3.70 19.15
C GLU A 449 14.67 4.02 20.19
N THR A 450 14.97 4.88 21.13
CA THR A 450 14.02 5.35 22.16
C THR A 450 13.02 6.40 21.65
N ARG A 451 13.25 6.99 20.48
CA ARG A 451 12.40 7.98 19.80
C ARG A 451 12.44 7.73 18.29
N PRO A 452 11.94 6.58 17.83
CA PRO A 452 12.15 6.13 16.45
C PRO A 452 11.36 6.94 15.40
N VAL A 453 10.32 7.67 15.82
CA VAL A 453 9.63 8.61 14.94
C VAL A 453 10.35 9.95 14.97
N SER A 454 10.94 10.32 13.85
CA SER A 454 11.60 11.61 13.66
C SER A 454 10.61 12.60 13.05
N CYS A 455 10.30 13.69 13.75
CA CYS A 455 9.44 14.76 13.25
C CYS A 455 10.17 16.11 13.30
N TRP A 456 9.97 16.93 12.26
CA TRP A 456 10.50 18.29 12.17
C TRP A 456 9.57 19.18 11.37
N SER A 457 9.68 20.48 11.53
CA SER A 457 8.90 21.48 10.80
C SER A 457 9.71 22.08 9.67
N GLU A 458 9.07 22.28 8.54
CA GLU A 458 9.56 23.02 7.38
C GLU A 458 8.46 23.98 6.95
N GLU A 459 8.83 25.21 6.54
CA GLU A 459 7.86 26.21 6.07
C GLU A 459 6.53 26.20 6.85
N ASP A 460 5.43 25.75 6.21
CA ASP A 460 4.08 25.69 6.75
C ASP A 460 3.60 24.28 7.11
N TYR A 461 4.47 23.27 7.01
CA TYR A 461 4.13 21.85 7.29
C TYR A 461 5.10 21.18 8.28
N GLU A 462 4.66 20.05 8.79
CA GLU A 462 5.46 19.11 9.58
C GLU A 462 5.73 17.86 8.73
N ILE A 463 6.94 17.32 8.85
CA ILE A 463 7.30 16.00 8.29
C ILE A 463 7.56 15.04 9.45
N CYS A 464 6.99 13.83 9.37
CA CYS A 464 7.31 12.74 10.28
C CYS A 464 7.74 11.50 9.49
N VAL A 465 8.80 10.82 9.97
CA VAL A 465 9.30 9.56 9.41
C VAL A 465 9.42 8.54 10.53
N ALA A 466 8.87 7.33 10.33
CA ALA A 466 8.97 6.21 11.25
C ALA A 466 9.54 4.97 10.54
N PRO A 467 10.48 4.22 11.14
CA PRO A 467 10.96 2.96 10.60
C PRO A 467 9.88 1.90 10.67
N VAL A 468 9.85 0.98 9.71
CA VAL A 468 9.00 -0.22 9.74
C VAL A 468 9.79 -1.40 10.31
N LEU A 469 9.17 -2.13 11.21
CA LEU A 469 9.61 -3.45 11.65
C LEU A 469 9.16 -4.47 10.60
N VAL A 470 10.00 -4.71 9.60
CA VAL A 470 9.65 -5.53 8.44
C VAL A 470 9.49 -6.99 8.85
N CYS A 471 8.33 -7.57 8.55
CA CYS A 471 8.05 -8.99 8.84
C CYS A 471 8.96 -9.91 8.04
N THR A 472 9.57 -10.90 8.68
CA THR A 472 10.45 -11.90 8.05
C THR A 472 9.75 -13.22 7.74
N GLU A 473 8.58 -13.48 8.36
CA GLU A 473 7.72 -14.64 8.14
C GLU A 473 6.37 -14.17 7.57
N VAL A 474 6.35 -13.86 6.28
CA VAL A 474 5.21 -13.23 5.62
C VAL A 474 4.00 -14.16 5.59
N TYR A 475 2.88 -13.73 6.18
CA TYR A 475 1.57 -14.39 6.10
C TYR A 475 0.80 -13.95 4.86
N GLN A 476 0.76 -12.63 4.58
CA GLN A 476 0.13 -12.08 3.38
C GLN A 476 0.73 -10.73 2.97
N THR A 477 0.62 -10.39 1.70
CA THR A 477 1.09 -9.10 1.16
C THR A 477 -0.05 -8.24 0.61
N ALA A 478 -1.18 -8.84 0.23
CA ALA A 478 -2.34 -8.14 -0.31
C ALA A 478 -2.98 -7.20 0.73
N GLY A 479 -3.44 -6.03 0.31
CA GLY A 479 -4.11 -5.04 1.16
C GLY A 479 -3.20 -4.36 2.20
N GLY A 480 -1.87 -4.55 2.13
CA GLY A 480 -0.93 -3.95 3.08
C GLY A 480 -0.97 -2.43 3.09
N GLY A 481 -0.94 -1.80 1.92
CA GLY A 481 -1.05 -0.34 1.75
C GLY A 481 -2.32 0.22 2.37
N ASP A 482 -3.46 -0.35 2.00
CA ASP A 482 -4.79 0.06 2.49
C ASP A 482 -4.89 0.00 4.02
N ASN A 483 -4.38 -1.09 4.62
CA ASN A 483 -4.34 -1.23 6.08
C ASN A 483 -3.48 -0.16 6.75
N VAL A 484 -2.32 0.12 6.18
CA VAL A 484 -1.36 1.13 6.68
C VAL A 484 -1.94 2.53 6.59
N SER A 485 -2.48 2.90 5.42
CA SER A 485 -3.12 4.20 5.19
C SER A 485 -4.34 4.41 6.09
N ALA A 486 -5.23 3.41 6.18
CA ALA A 486 -6.41 3.46 7.04
C ALA A 486 -6.03 3.66 8.52
N ALA A 487 -5.07 2.88 9.03
CA ALA A 487 -4.62 3.00 10.41
C ALA A 487 -3.98 4.37 10.72
N GLY A 488 -3.21 4.91 9.77
CA GLY A 488 -2.64 6.25 9.90
C GLY A 488 -3.70 7.35 9.94
N LEU A 489 -4.76 7.23 9.13
CA LEU A 489 -5.85 8.20 9.05
C LEU A 489 -6.67 8.27 10.34
N VAL A 490 -6.98 7.12 10.97
CA VAL A 490 -7.85 7.06 12.16
C VAL A 490 -7.36 7.95 13.33
N LEU A 491 -6.05 8.08 13.52
CA LEU A 491 -5.50 8.93 14.58
C LEU A 491 -5.48 10.44 14.22
N GLN A 492 -5.78 10.77 12.97
CA GLN A 492 -5.69 12.16 12.48
C GLN A 492 -7.03 12.87 12.33
N ILE A 493 -8.12 12.18 12.51
CA ILE A 493 -9.50 12.69 12.42
C ILE A 493 -10.12 12.96 13.77
#